data_ea95defee7b9c185b0de27bc04398f88
#
_entry.id   ea95defee7b9c185b0de27bc04398f88
#
_cell.length_a   1.000
_cell.length_b   1.000
_cell.length_c   1.000
_cell.angle_alpha   90.00
_cell.angle_beta   90.00
_cell.angle_gamma   90.00
#
_symmetry.space_group_name_H-M   'P 1'
#
loop_
_entity.id
_entity.type
_entity.pdbx_description
1 polymer ?
#
loop_
_entity_poly.entity_id
_entity_poly.type
_entity_poly.pdbx_seq_one_letter_code
_entity_poly.pdbx_strand_id
1 'polypeptide(L)'
;MEDVLPRIEHTVLGPETTPADVEEVLDEASQYGLRTCIPPCYLEMAGEYAPDVEVATVIGFPHGNHSTTAKVAEAEDAVKAGADELDMVMNVGLLKAGEDDAVREDIESVVAATTKPVKVIIETPLLTDEEKHRASQLVADAGADFVKTATGFGGGGATVPDVELMSEYAPVKASGGVGSWADAKAMFEAGAERIGASSGDVIAQEYLDQQK
;
A
#
# COMPACT_ATOMS: atom_id res chain seq x y z
N MET A 1 21.15 -11.87 0.71
CA MET A 1 19.73 -11.45 0.73
C MET A 1 19.70 -10.16 -0.08
N GLU A 2 18.77 -9.99 -1.01
CA GLU A 2 18.58 -8.70 -1.68
C GLU A 2 18.37 -7.62 -0.62
N ASP A 3 18.75 -6.39 -0.93
CA ASP A 3 18.56 -5.26 -0.03
C ASP A 3 17.07 -5.09 0.27
N VAL A 4 16.67 -5.27 1.54
CA VAL A 4 15.26 -5.22 1.94
C VAL A 4 14.79 -3.80 2.27
N LEU A 5 15.70 -2.87 2.55
CA LEU A 5 15.35 -1.50 2.96
C LEU A 5 14.48 -0.77 1.91
N PRO A 6 14.82 -0.79 0.60
CA PRO A 6 13.97 -0.18 -0.43
C PRO A 6 12.63 -0.89 -0.66
N ARG A 7 12.38 -2.01 0.02
CA ARG A 7 11.14 -2.77 -0.02
C ARG A 7 10.19 -2.44 1.14
N ILE A 8 10.61 -1.55 2.04
CA ILE A 8 9.82 -1.07 3.18
C ILE A 8 9.31 0.33 2.84
N GLU A 9 7.99 0.53 2.98
CA GLU A 9 7.32 1.81 2.83
C GLU A 9 6.95 2.33 4.21
N HIS A 10 7.71 3.31 4.72
CA HIS A 10 7.45 4.00 5.98
C HIS A 10 6.21 4.87 5.83
N THR A 11 5.21 4.68 6.67
CA THR A 11 3.84 5.11 6.40
C THR A 11 3.27 6.00 7.50
N VAL A 12 2.71 7.17 7.12
CA VAL A 12 1.88 8.00 7.98
C VAL A 12 0.60 8.39 7.25
N LEU A 13 -0.57 7.92 7.72
CA LEU A 13 -1.87 8.10 7.04
C LEU A 13 -3.00 8.40 8.02
N GLY A 14 -2.68 8.71 9.28
CA GLY A 14 -3.69 9.05 10.28
C GLY A 14 -4.48 10.31 9.91
N PRO A 15 -5.73 10.44 10.36
CA PRO A 15 -6.55 11.64 10.07
C PRO A 15 -6.02 12.91 10.75
N GLU A 16 -5.12 12.77 11.71
CA GLU A 16 -4.48 13.86 12.44
C GLU A 16 -3.07 14.17 11.94
N THR A 17 -2.61 13.52 10.84
CA THR A 17 -1.28 13.73 10.25
C THR A 17 -1.04 15.19 9.92
N THR A 18 0.03 15.75 10.43
CA THR A 18 0.48 17.12 10.21
C THR A 18 1.66 17.18 9.22
N PRO A 19 2.02 18.36 8.69
CA PRO A 19 3.26 18.51 7.91
C PRO A 19 4.50 18.02 8.64
N ALA A 20 4.61 18.26 9.95
CA ALA A 20 5.76 17.83 10.74
C ALA A 20 5.86 16.29 10.85
N ASP A 21 4.75 15.58 10.94
CA ASP A 21 4.75 14.11 10.93
C ASP A 21 5.21 13.56 9.57
N VAL A 22 4.88 14.25 8.49
CA VAL A 22 5.33 13.88 7.14
C VAL A 22 6.83 14.17 6.98
N GLU A 23 7.33 15.31 7.45
CA GLU A 23 8.76 15.64 7.43
C GLU A 23 9.57 14.60 8.23
N GLU A 24 9.09 14.18 9.41
CA GLU A 24 9.73 13.13 10.22
C GLU A 24 9.83 11.80 9.45
N VAL A 25 8.74 11.34 8.83
CA VAL A 25 8.73 10.11 8.02
C VAL A 25 9.67 10.20 6.81
N LEU A 26 9.76 11.36 6.16
CA LEU A 26 10.68 11.60 5.04
C LEU A 26 12.15 11.60 5.48
N ASP A 27 12.47 12.21 6.63
CA ASP A 27 13.81 12.20 7.21
C ASP A 27 14.27 10.78 7.55
N GLU A 28 13.40 10.00 8.22
CA GLU A 28 13.66 8.62 8.57
C GLU A 28 13.81 7.73 7.32
N ALA A 29 12.95 7.92 6.32
CA ALA A 29 13.06 7.21 5.04
C ALA A 29 14.39 7.53 4.33
N SER A 30 14.77 8.79 4.28
CA SER A 30 16.07 9.23 3.72
C SER A 30 17.25 8.63 4.47
N GLN A 31 17.18 8.57 5.81
CA GLN A 31 18.24 8.02 6.66
C GLN A 31 18.48 6.54 6.40
N TYR A 32 17.42 5.76 6.23
CA TYR A 32 17.48 4.30 6.10
C TYR A 32 17.40 3.79 4.65
N GLY A 33 17.11 4.65 3.68
CA GLY A 33 16.89 4.24 2.28
C GLY A 33 15.56 3.52 2.08
N LEU A 34 14.51 3.96 2.79
CA LEU A 34 13.15 3.44 2.67
C LEU A 34 12.36 4.22 1.62
N ARG A 35 11.21 3.67 1.23
CA ARG A 35 10.12 4.38 0.56
C ARG A 35 9.17 4.97 1.60
N THR A 36 8.28 5.86 1.17
CA THR A 36 7.24 6.41 2.05
C THR A 36 5.84 6.21 1.49
N CYS A 37 4.84 6.30 2.38
CA CYS A 37 3.44 6.39 1.99
C CYS A 37 2.76 7.45 2.87
N ILE A 38 2.30 8.54 2.25
CA ILE A 38 1.78 9.75 2.92
C ILE A 38 0.41 10.15 2.37
N PRO A 39 -0.37 11.01 3.09
CA PRO A 39 -1.63 11.53 2.58
C PRO A 39 -1.43 12.38 1.31
N PRO A 40 -2.35 12.32 0.33
CA PRO A 40 -2.17 12.98 -0.97
C PRO A 40 -2.04 14.51 -0.87
N CYS A 41 -2.60 15.14 0.14
CA CYS A 41 -2.51 16.59 0.35
C CYS A 41 -1.09 17.11 0.69
N TYR A 42 -0.14 16.23 0.96
CA TYR A 42 1.25 16.58 1.29
C TYR A 42 2.27 16.23 0.20
N LEU A 43 1.83 15.74 -0.96
CA LEU A 43 2.74 15.29 -2.04
C LEU A 43 3.64 16.40 -2.57
N GLU A 44 3.09 17.58 -2.87
CA GLU A 44 3.90 18.72 -3.35
C GLU A 44 4.96 19.14 -2.33
N MET A 45 4.57 19.21 -1.03
CA MET A 45 5.50 19.51 0.06
C MET A 45 6.60 18.44 0.17
N ALA A 46 6.24 17.16 0.09
CA ALA A 46 7.19 16.06 0.17
C ALA A 46 8.21 16.09 -0.98
N GLY A 47 7.77 16.38 -2.21
CA GLY A 47 8.65 16.53 -3.38
C GLY A 47 9.61 17.72 -3.27
N GLU A 48 9.21 18.79 -2.59
CA GLU A 48 10.10 19.94 -2.30
C GLU A 48 11.08 19.65 -1.16
N TYR A 49 10.61 18.95 -0.11
CA TYR A 49 11.38 18.68 1.12
C TYR A 49 12.42 17.56 0.94
N ALA A 50 12.03 16.44 0.33
CA ALA A 50 12.88 15.26 0.17
C ALA A 50 12.77 14.66 -1.26
N PRO A 51 13.30 15.36 -2.29
CA PRO A 51 13.10 15.00 -3.70
C PRO A 51 13.70 13.65 -4.11
N ASP A 52 14.58 13.07 -3.31
CA ASP A 52 15.23 11.78 -3.57
C ASP A 52 14.50 10.61 -2.92
N VAL A 53 13.44 10.86 -2.12
CA VAL A 53 12.63 9.81 -1.46
C VAL A 53 11.47 9.43 -2.36
N GLU A 54 11.33 8.14 -2.67
CA GLU A 54 10.17 7.66 -3.42
C GLU A 54 8.90 7.69 -2.56
N VAL A 55 7.85 8.34 -3.08
CA VAL A 55 6.61 8.61 -2.35
C VAL A 55 5.42 7.90 -2.99
N ALA A 56 4.81 6.98 -2.24
CA ALA A 56 3.48 6.46 -2.53
C ALA A 56 2.41 7.30 -1.83
N THR A 57 1.19 7.30 -2.39
CA THR A 57 0.01 7.86 -1.73
C THR A 57 -1.21 6.97 -1.91
N VAL A 58 -2.33 7.36 -1.31
CA VAL A 58 -3.54 6.54 -1.25
C VAL A 58 -4.69 7.12 -2.07
N ILE A 59 -5.52 6.24 -2.64
CA ILE A 59 -6.68 6.58 -3.47
C ILE A 59 -7.93 5.89 -2.91
N GLY A 60 -9.01 6.64 -2.73
CA GLY A 60 -10.26 6.13 -2.17
C GLY A 60 -10.16 5.68 -0.71
N PHE A 61 -9.20 6.20 0.01
CA PHE A 61 -8.78 5.71 1.33
C PHE A 61 -9.59 6.35 2.47
N PRO A 62 -9.88 5.62 3.60
CA PRO A 62 -9.52 4.21 3.80
C PRO A 62 -10.58 3.20 3.38
N HIS A 63 -11.77 3.60 2.95
CA HIS A 63 -12.93 2.71 2.82
C HIS A 63 -13.19 2.15 1.42
N GLY A 64 -12.58 2.71 0.37
CA GLY A 64 -12.71 2.24 -1.00
C GLY A 64 -14.08 2.46 -1.67
N ASN A 65 -15.04 3.08 -0.98
CA ASN A 65 -16.42 3.24 -1.45
C ASN A 65 -16.72 4.59 -2.14
N HIS A 66 -15.67 5.30 -2.59
CA HIS A 66 -15.81 6.43 -3.49
C HIS A 66 -16.27 5.97 -4.87
N SER A 67 -16.89 6.88 -5.63
CA SER A 67 -17.20 6.57 -7.03
C SER A 67 -15.91 6.39 -7.84
N THR A 68 -15.94 5.56 -8.87
CA THR A 68 -14.81 5.36 -9.79
C THR A 68 -14.29 6.68 -10.36
N THR A 69 -15.18 7.59 -10.77
CA THR A 69 -14.79 8.93 -11.25
C THR A 69 -13.98 9.73 -10.21
N ALA A 70 -14.34 9.63 -8.91
CA ALA A 70 -13.60 10.31 -7.85
C ALA A 70 -12.21 9.68 -7.66
N LYS A 71 -12.10 8.35 -7.64
CA LYS A 71 -10.81 7.65 -7.53
C LYS A 71 -9.89 7.95 -8.72
N VAL A 72 -10.43 7.99 -9.94
CA VAL A 72 -9.67 8.39 -11.14
C VAL A 72 -9.15 9.82 -11.00
N ALA A 73 -9.99 10.76 -10.57
CA ALA A 73 -9.57 12.16 -10.37
C ALA A 73 -8.50 12.28 -9.26
N GLU A 74 -8.64 11.54 -8.16
CA GLU A 74 -7.61 11.47 -7.10
C GLU A 74 -6.28 10.92 -7.65
N ALA A 75 -6.31 9.86 -8.47
CA ALA A 75 -5.11 9.28 -9.07
C ALA A 75 -4.40 10.25 -10.00
N GLU A 76 -5.16 10.91 -10.91
CA GLU A 76 -4.60 11.92 -11.82
C GLU A 76 -3.98 13.11 -11.07
N ASP A 77 -4.63 13.57 -9.98
CA ASP A 77 -4.15 14.67 -9.16
C ASP A 77 -2.90 14.28 -8.37
N ALA A 78 -2.89 13.11 -7.77
CA ALA A 78 -1.74 12.57 -7.05
C ALA A 78 -0.49 12.44 -7.95
N VAL A 79 -0.65 11.95 -9.17
CA VAL A 79 0.46 11.87 -10.15
C VAL A 79 0.98 13.25 -10.52
N LYS A 80 0.11 14.23 -10.73
CA LYS A 80 0.51 15.63 -11.02
C LYS A 80 1.25 16.25 -9.82
N ALA A 81 0.84 15.91 -8.60
CA ALA A 81 1.47 16.37 -7.37
C ALA A 81 2.79 15.65 -7.04
N GLY A 82 3.20 14.65 -7.83
CA GLY A 82 4.52 14.02 -7.73
C GLY A 82 4.53 12.64 -7.08
N ALA A 83 3.39 11.97 -6.92
CA ALA A 83 3.38 10.59 -6.42
C ALA A 83 4.13 9.64 -7.36
N ASP A 84 4.95 8.75 -6.81
CA ASP A 84 5.67 7.71 -7.55
C ASP A 84 4.87 6.41 -7.67
N GLU A 85 4.02 6.12 -6.70
CA GLU A 85 3.16 4.92 -6.66
C GLU A 85 1.81 5.25 -6.02
N LEU A 86 0.75 4.52 -6.37
CA LEU A 86 -0.60 4.72 -5.87
C LEU A 86 -1.13 3.46 -5.18
N ASP A 87 -1.63 3.61 -3.95
CA ASP A 87 -2.28 2.55 -3.17
C ASP A 87 -3.80 2.79 -3.16
N MET A 88 -4.55 2.24 -4.12
CA MET A 88 -6.01 2.38 -4.14
C MET A 88 -6.70 1.36 -3.23
N VAL A 89 -7.83 1.76 -2.63
CA VAL A 89 -8.68 0.84 -1.88
C VAL A 89 -9.81 0.32 -2.77
N MET A 90 -9.92 -1.02 -2.86
CA MET A 90 -11.00 -1.72 -3.55
C MET A 90 -12.36 -1.44 -2.86
N ASN A 91 -13.45 -1.47 -3.63
CA ASN A 91 -14.79 -1.44 -3.04
C ASN A 91 -15.16 -2.82 -2.49
N VAL A 92 -14.91 -3.04 -1.20
CA VAL A 92 -15.21 -4.30 -0.49
C VAL A 92 -16.72 -4.62 -0.50
N GLY A 93 -17.56 -3.59 -0.44
CA GLY A 93 -19.02 -3.78 -0.46
C GLY A 93 -19.51 -4.40 -1.77
N LEU A 94 -19.00 -3.92 -2.90
CA LEU A 94 -19.32 -4.49 -4.22
C LEU A 94 -18.81 -5.93 -4.33
N LEU A 95 -17.60 -6.23 -3.89
CA LEU A 95 -17.07 -7.60 -3.89
C LEU A 95 -17.98 -8.55 -3.10
N LYS A 96 -18.40 -8.13 -1.88
CA LYS A 96 -19.31 -8.94 -1.04
C LYS A 96 -20.70 -9.13 -1.64
N ALA A 97 -21.14 -8.18 -2.46
CA ALA A 97 -22.39 -8.28 -3.20
C ALA A 97 -22.30 -9.18 -4.44
N GLY A 98 -21.09 -9.64 -4.81
CA GLY A 98 -20.86 -10.43 -6.03
C GLY A 98 -20.82 -9.60 -7.32
N GLU A 99 -20.64 -8.27 -7.19
CA GLU A 99 -20.55 -7.32 -8.31
C GLU A 99 -19.11 -7.27 -8.85
N ASP A 100 -18.55 -8.42 -9.22
CA ASP A 100 -17.14 -8.59 -9.58
C ASP A 100 -16.74 -7.76 -10.80
N ASP A 101 -17.61 -7.64 -11.80
CA ASP A 101 -17.36 -6.79 -12.96
C ASP A 101 -17.20 -5.32 -12.56
N ALA A 102 -18.05 -4.82 -11.65
CA ALA A 102 -17.96 -3.45 -11.18
C ALA A 102 -16.66 -3.19 -10.36
N VAL A 103 -16.23 -4.19 -9.58
CA VAL A 103 -14.94 -4.11 -8.85
C VAL A 103 -13.77 -4.07 -9.83
N ARG A 104 -13.77 -4.93 -10.84
CA ARG A 104 -12.72 -4.97 -11.86
C ARG A 104 -12.66 -3.67 -12.66
N GLU A 105 -13.82 -3.18 -13.14
CA GLU A 105 -13.90 -1.92 -13.89
C GLU A 105 -13.43 -0.69 -13.07
N ASP A 106 -13.70 -0.67 -11.77
CA ASP A 106 -13.21 0.38 -10.85
C ASP A 106 -11.67 0.38 -10.79
N ILE A 107 -11.05 -0.80 -10.65
CA ILE A 107 -9.59 -0.95 -10.63
C ILE A 107 -8.99 -0.62 -11.99
N GLU A 108 -9.50 -1.18 -13.09
CA GLU A 108 -9.06 -0.92 -14.47
C GLU A 108 -9.08 0.58 -14.79
N SER A 109 -10.11 1.30 -14.33
CA SER A 109 -10.25 2.74 -14.56
C SER A 109 -9.14 3.54 -13.89
N VAL A 110 -8.74 3.17 -12.67
CA VAL A 110 -7.64 3.82 -11.95
C VAL A 110 -6.29 3.44 -12.56
N VAL A 111 -6.09 2.17 -12.91
CA VAL A 111 -4.86 1.69 -13.59
C VAL A 111 -4.68 2.44 -14.92
N ALA A 112 -5.75 2.60 -15.71
CA ALA A 112 -5.70 3.31 -16.99
C ALA A 112 -5.45 4.83 -16.86
N ALA A 113 -5.71 5.42 -15.71
CA ALA A 113 -5.55 6.87 -15.47
C ALA A 113 -4.10 7.28 -15.19
N THR A 114 -3.18 6.32 -15.02
CA THR A 114 -1.79 6.60 -14.63
C THR A 114 -0.80 5.70 -15.36
N THR A 115 0.47 6.15 -15.41
CA THR A 115 1.62 5.31 -15.81
C THR A 115 2.47 4.90 -14.61
N LYS A 116 2.07 5.31 -13.41
CA LYS A 116 2.74 4.94 -12.16
C LYS A 116 2.20 3.62 -11.65
N PRO A 117 3.00 2.82 -10.92
CA PRO A 117 2.53 1.57 -10.33
C PRO A 117 1.29 1.77 -9.44
N VAL A 118 0.32 0.88 -9.59
CA VAL A 118 -0.91 0.86 -8.79
C VAL A 118 -0.93 -0.41 -7.94
N LYS A 119 -1.12 -0.22 -6.64
CA LYS A 119 -1.34 -1.29 -5.66
C LYS A 119 -2.79 -1.25 -5.21
N VAL A 120 -3.46 -2.41 -5.14
CA VAL A 120 -4.87 -2.49 -4.75
C VAL A 120 -5.02 -3.11 -3.38
N ILE A 121 -5.53 -2.34 -2.42
CA ILE A 121 -5.83 -2.81 -1.06
C ILE A 121 -7.16 -3.56 -1.09
N ILE A 122 -7.14 -4.86 -0.80
CA ILE A 122 -8.34 -5.69 -0.76
C ILE A 122 -8.99 -5.76 0.63
N GLU A 123 -8.32 -5.28 1.68
CA GLU A 123 -8.76 -5.26 3.09
C GLU A 123 -9.05 -6.67 3.60
N THR A 124 -8.04 -7.53 3.61
CA THR A 124 -8.12 -8.96 3.96
C THR A 124 -8.85 -9.26 5.28
N PRO A 125 -8.77 -8.40 6.35
CA PRO A 125 -9.50 -8.67 7.58
C PRO A 125 -11.03 -8.70 7.46
N LEU A 126 -11.57 -8.13 6.39
CA LEU A 126 -13.01 -8.10 6.13
C LEU A 126 -13.49 -9.24 5.23
N LEU A 127 -12.57 -10.06 4.70
CA LEU A 127 -12.83 -11.04 3.65
C LEU A 127 -12.71 -12.48 4.16
N THR A 128 -13.56 -13.36 3.66
CA THR A 128 -13.34 -14.82 3.73
C THR A 128 -12.22 -15.23 2.78
N ASP A 129 -11.65 -16.43 2.94
CA ASP A 129 -10.59 -16.90 2.03
C ASP A 129 -11.08 -16.99 0.59
N GLU A 130 -12.33 -17.42 0.35
CA GLU A 130 -12.94 -17.42 -1.00
C GLU A 130 -13.01 -16.00 -1.58
N GLU A 131 -13.39 -15.00 -0.77
CA GLU A 131 -13.42 -13.59 -1.19
C GLU A 131 -12.01 -13.05 -1.45
N LYS A 132 -10.98 -13.46 -0.67
CA LYS A 132 -9.58 -13.07 -0.89
C LYS A 132 -9.04 -13.63 -2.22
N HIS A 133 -9.31 -14.91 -2.53
CA HIS A 133 -8.98 -15.51 -3.83
C HIS A 133 -9.61 -14.73 -4.98
N ARG A 134 -10.92 -14.45 -4.88
CA ARG A 134 -11.67 -13.72 -5.90
C ARG A 134 -11.15 -12.28 -6.06
N ALA A 135 -10.92 -11.56 -4.95
CA ALA A 135 -10.38 -10.21 -4.99
C ALA A 135 -8.99 -10.15 -5.62
N SER A 136 -8.09 -11.07 -5.23
CA SER A 136 -6.73 -11.14 -5.78
C SER A 136 -6.72 -11.44 -7.28
N GLN A 137 -7.62 -12.31 -7.74
CA GLN A 137 -7.80 -12.57 -9.16
C GLN A 137 -8.28 -11.33 -9.92
N LEU A 138 -9.27 -10.60 -9.38
CA LEU A 138 -9.78 -9.36 -10.00
C LEU A 138 -8.70 -8.28 -10.09
N VAL A 139 -7.85 -8.16 -9.08
CA VAL A 139 -6.71 -7.24 -9.07
C VAL A 139 -5.72 -7.58 -10.19
N ALA A 140 -5.37 -8.86 -10.33
CA ALA A 140 -4.48 -9.33 -11.39
C ALA A 140 -5.10 -9.13 -12.79
N ASP A 141 -6.38 -9.49 -12.97
CA ASP A 141 -7.10 -9.34 -14.24
C ASP A 141 -7.24 -7.86 -14.66
N ALA A 142 -7.36 -6.95 -13.69
CA ALA A 142 -7.43 -5.51 -13.94
C ALA A 142 -6.06 -4.88 -14.27
N GLY A 143 -4.98 -5.64 -14.22
CA GLY A 143 -3.64 -5.20 -14.59
C GLY A 143 -2.97 -4.28 -13.57
N ALA A 144 -3.36 -4.34 -12.29
CA ALA A 144 -2.65 -3.65 -11.23
C ALA A 144 -1.29 -4.34 -10.93
N ASP A 145 -0.32 -3.56 -10.46
CA ASP A 145 1.06 -4.04 -10.25
C ASP A 145 1.20 -4.85 -8.96
N PHE A 146 0.38 -4.55 -7.94
CA PHE A 146 0.40 -5.24 -6.65
C PHE A 146 -1.01 -5.45 -6.10
N VAL A 147 -1.18 -6.55 -5.36
CA VAL A 147 -2.26 -6.71 -4.40
C VAL A 147 -1.74 -6.39 -3.00
N LYS A 148 -2.48 -5.58 -2.21
CA LYS A 148 -2.10 -5.13 -0.86
C LYS A 148 -3.10 -5.65 0.17
N THR A 149 -2.63 -6.11 1.33
CA THR A 149 -3.46 -6.76 2.34
C THR A 149 -4.50 -5.84 2.97
N ALA A 150 -4.08 -4.79 3.67
CA ALA A 150 -4.96 -3.98 4.49
C ALA A 150 -4.56 -2.51 4.58
N THR A 151 -5.53 -1.66 4.92
CA THR A 151 -5.31 -0.23 5.19
C THR A 151 -4.67 0.01 6.56
N GLY A 152 -4.89 -0.90 7.53
CA GLY A 152 -4.65 -0.70 8.95
C GLY A 152 -5.81 -0.02 9.69
N PHE A 153 -6.87 0.40 8.99
CA PHE A 153 -8.06 1.05 9.55
C PHE A 153 -9.29 0.12 9.58
N GLY A 154 -9.19 -1.06 8.98
CA GLY A 154 -10.27 -2.05 8.91
C GLY A 154 -10.39 -3.01 10.10
N GLY A 155 -9.64 -2.75 11.19
CA GLY A 155 -9.70 -3.57 12.41
C GLY A 155 -8.83 -4.83 12.40
N GLY A 156 -7.88 -4.94 11.45
CA GLY A 156 -6.92 -6.03 11.34
C GLY A 156 -5.74 -5.65 10.45
N GLY A 157 -4.92 -6.64 10.08
CA GLY A 157 -3.72 -6.41 9.29
C GLY A 157 -3.28 -7.63 8.50
N ALA A 158 -2.05 -7.58 7.99
CA ALA A 158 -1.43 -8.66 7.24
C ALA A 158 -1.24 -9.93 8.09
N THR A 159 -1.50 -11.08 7.49
CA THR A 159 -1.17 -12.37 8.07
C THR A 159 -0.38 -13.21 7.07
N VAL A 160 0.47 -14.12 7.57
CA VAL A 160 1.24 -15.04 6.72
C VAL A 160 0.33 -15.81 5.76
N PRO A 161 -0.79 -16.45 6.20
CA PRO A 161 -1.68 -17.15 5.27
C PRO A 161 -2.28 -16.26 4.18
N ASP A 162 -2.60 -14.97 4.50
CA ASP A 162 -3.13 -14.05 3.50
C ASP A 162 -2.08 -13.72 2.44
N VAL A 163 -0.83 -13.47 2.86
CA VAL A 163 0.27 -13.19 1.93
C VAL A 163 0.56 -14.40 1.04
N GLU A 164 0.60 -15.61 1.59
CA GLU A 164 0.79 -16.86 0.83
C GLU A 164 -0.31 -17.01 -0.23
N LEU A 165 -1.59 -16.83 0.16
CA LEU A 165 -2.73 -16.91 -0.75
C LEU A 165 -2.63 -15.86 -1.89
N MET A 166 -2.38 -14.61 -1.52
CA MET A 166 -2.37 -13.49 -2.48
C MET A 166 -1.20 -13.58 -3.46
N SER A 167 -0.04 -14.12 -3.02
CA SER A 167 1.15 -14.29 -3.86
C SER A 167 0.98 -15.27 -5.04
N GLU A 168 -0.08 -16.06 -5.04
CA GLU A 168 -0.45 -16.93 -6.17
C GLU A 168 -0.97 -16.11 -7.38
N TYR A 169 -1.38 -14.86 -7.19
CA TYR A 169 -2.05 -14.03 -8.19
C TYR A 169 -1.22 -12.86 -8.70
N ALA A 170 -0.55 -12.15 -7.80
CA ALA A 170 0.21 -10.94 -8.12
C ALA A 170 1.28 -10.68 -7.04
N PRO A 171 2.26 -9.79 -7.31
CA PRO A 171 3.16 -9.27 -6.29
C PRO A 171 2.37 -8.73 -5.08
N VAL A 172 2.83 -9.03 -3.85
CA VAL A 172 2.11 -8.68 -2.62
C VAL A 172 2.82 -7.57 -1.86
N LYS A 173 2.04 -6.54 -1.44
CA LYS A 173 2.43 -5.62 -0.37
C LYS A 173 1.70 -6.01 0.92
N ALA A 174 2.45 -6.44 1.94
CA ALA A 174 1.91 -6.73 3.27
C ALA A 174 1.88 -5.45 4.11
N SER A 175 0.72 -5.08 4.63
CA SER A 175 0.53 -3.89 5.45
C SER A 175 -0.59 -4.06 6.47
N GLY A 176 -0.51 -3.27 7.56
CA GLY A 176 -1.36 -3.39 8.73
C GLY A 176 -0.78 -4.35 9.76
N GLY A 177 -0.42 -3.82 10.93
CA GLY A 177 0.07 -4.62 12.07
C GLY A 177 1.51 -5.15 11.96
N VAL A 178 2.27 -4.80 10.92
CA VAL A 178 3.69 -5.12 10.79
C VAL A 178 4.49 -4.08 11.57
N GLY A 179 5.03 -4.45 12.72
CA GLY A 179 5.64 -3.50 13.65
C GLY A 179 7.09 -3.79 14.02
N SER A 180 7.67 -4.92 13.58
CA SER A 180 9.03 -5.34 13.87
C SER A 180 9.70 -5.97 12.66
N TRP A 181 11.04 -6.11 12.69
CA TRP A 181 11.75 -6.87 11.66
C TRP A 181 11.33 -8.35 11.64
N ALA A 182 10.99 -8.93 12.78
CA ALA A 182 10.50 -10.30 12.85
C ALA A 182 9.18 -10.46 12.09
N ASP A 183 8.24 -9.52 12.24
CA ASP A 183 6.99 -9.53 11.49
C ASP A 183 7.24 -9.32 9.99
N ALA A 184 8.03 -8.31 9.62
CA ALA A 184 8.37 -8.02 8.23
C ALA A 184 9.06 -9.21 7.54
N LYS A 185 10.00 -9.86 8.25
CA LYS A 185 10.68 -11.06 7.76
C LYS A 185 9.71 -12.21 7.50
N ALA A 186 8.75 -12.44 8.39
CA ALA A 186 7.73 -13.48 8.20
C ALA A 186 6.87 -13.19 6.94
N MET A 187 6.52 -11.93 6.69
CA MET A 187 5.80 -11.53 5.47
C MET A 187 6.64 -11.74 4.21
N PHE A 188 7.94 -11.38 4.23
CA PHE A 188 8.85 -11.63 3.12
C PHE A 188 9.03 -13.14 2.85
N GLU A 189 9.16 -13.95 3.90
CA GLU A 189 9.25 -15.41 3.78
C GLU A 189 7.96 -16.03 3.23
N ALA A 190 6.80 -15.41 3.48
CA ALA A 190 5.50 -15.80 2.93
C ALA A 190 5.30 -15.36 1.45
N GLY A 191 6.22 -14.58 0.88
CA GLY A 191 6.16 -14.14 -0.50
C GLY A 191 5.83 -12.67 -0.72
N ALA A 192 5.74 -11.85 0.33
CA ALA A 192 5.57 -10.41 0.14
C ALA A 192 6.80 -9.78 -0.54
N GLU A 193 6.56 -8.90 -1.50
CA GLU A 193 7.61 -8.11 -2.15
C GLU A 193 7.81 -6.74 -1.51
N ARG A 194 6.79 -6.22 -0.83
CA ARG A 194 6.79 -4.94 -0.14
C ARG A 194 6.18 -5.06 1.24
N ILE A 195 6.65 -4.21 2.15
CA ILE A 195 6.07 -4.02 3.49
C ILE A 195 5.61 -2.56 3.62
N GLY A 196 4.39 -2.37 4.12
CA GLY A 196 3.90 -1.05 4.54
C GLY A 196 3.73 -1.02 6.06
N ALA A 197 4.44 -0.12 6.73
CA ALA A 197 4.44 -0.03 8.18
C ALA A 197 4.61 1.42 8.68
N SER A 198 3.89 1.78 9.74
CA SER A 198 4.11 3.04 10.45
C SER A 198 5.39 3.04 11.32
N SER A 199 5.99 1.87 11.53
CA SER A 199 7.25 1.67 12.26
C SER A 199 8.37 1.24 11.29
N GLY A 200 8.42 1.83 10.10
CA GLY A 200 9.42 1.49 9.09
C GLY A 200 10.84 1.73 9.55
N ASP A 201 11.08 2.78 10.30
CA ASP A 201 12.33 3.15 10.98
C ASP A 201 12.79 2.06 11.97
N VAL A 202 11.88 1.58 12.83
CA VAL A 202 12.14 0.49 13.80
C VAL A 202 12.50 -0.80 13.07
N ILE A 203 11.74 -1.17 12.03
CA ILE A 203 12.00 -2.37 11.23
C ILE A 203 13.38 -2.28 10.57
N ALA A 204 13.73 -1.12 10.01
CA ALA A 204 15.02 -0.87 9.38
C ALA A 204 16.18 -0.96 10.38
N GLN A 205 16.03 -0.33 11.54
CA GLN A 205 17.05 -0.38 12.60
C GLN A 205 17.27 -1.81 13.11
N GLU A 206 16.20 -2.57 13.39
CA GLU A 206 16.30 -3.97 13.84
C GLU A 206 16.93 -4.87 12.77
N TYR A 207 16.61 -4.64 11.49
CA TYR A 207 17.25 -5.33 10.38
C TYR A 207 18.76 -5.09 10.33
N LEU A 208 19.18 -3.82 10.40
CA LEU A 208 20.60 -3.44 10.38
C LEU A 208 21.38 -3.98 11.57
N ASP A 209 20.75 -4.04 12.75
CA ASP A 209 21.39 -4.58 13.96
C ASP A 209 21.63 -6.11 13.86
N GLN A 210 20.81 -6.84 13.12
CA GLN A 210 21.03 -8.26 12.83
C GLN A 210 22.12 -8.55 11.78
N GLN A 211 22.57 -7.53 11.04
CA GLN A 211 23.65 -7.67 10.05
C GLN A 211 25.05 -7.43 10.65
N LYS A 212 25.14 -6.93 11.88
CA LYS A 212 26.40 -6.68 12.62
C LYS A 212 26.91 -7.95 13.28
#